data_5dcd2ea5f73dc804f0f6e75f22668fe4
#
_entry.id   5dcd2ea5f73dc804f0f6e75f22668fe4
#
_cell.length_a   1.000
_cell.length_b   1.000
_cell.length_c   1.000
_cell.angle_alpha   90.00
_cell.angle_beta   90.00
_cell.angle_gamma   90.00
#
_symmetry.space_group_name_H-M   'P 1'
#
loop_
_entity.id
_entity.type
_entity.pdbx_description
1 polymer ?
#
loop_
_entity_poly.entity_id
_entity_poly.type
_entity_poly.pdbx_seq_one_letter_code
_entity_poly.pdbx_strand_id
1 'polypeptide(L)'
;RKQYLTMRLFFYLLSPFGLRLGYVFCDLITLVALALNTEIVKISKININIAYSSKNKEYRESLLKRSIKQSIRSYYETLFCLSRSQKILNKSIFKVENRFLYSQTNRDFGLILLSAHNRSVDLLLNQLTTQEDVTAIFKPIKIKALNEYVRKNRQKSGSSVFETNFTGVKELFSALKRGEAVAMAADQVPAKNMGVYENFFGRKVYTTNLIPSLHSKTKAPIVSLAIHSDSLTK
;
A
#
# COMPACT_ATOMS: atom_id res chain seq x y z
N ARG A 1 -11.64 -14.61 19.98
CA ARG A 1 -12.53 -14.94 18.84
C ARG A 1 -13.65 -13.91 18.67
N LYS A 2 -14.40 -13.55 19.74
CA LYS A 2 -15.47 -12.51 19.69
C LYS A 2 -14.96 -11.16 19.13
N GLN A 3 -13.89 -10.62 19.69
CA GLN A 3 -13.33 -9.33 19.28
C GLN A 3 -12.92 -9.30 17.79
N TYR A 4 -12.37 -10.40 17.28
CA TYR A 4 -12.04 -10.52 15.86
C TYR A 4 -13.29 -10.47 14.97
N LEU A 5 -14.37 -11.19 15.36
CA LEU A 5 -15.64 -11.17 14.62
C LEU A 5 -16.30 -9.79 14.64
N THR A 6 -16.28 -9.11 15.78
CA THR A 6 -16.80 -7.73 15.89
C THR A 6 -16.05 -6.77 14.96
N MET A 7 -14.71 -6.82 14.94
CA MET A 7 -13.90 -6.00 14.03
C MET A 7 -14.20 -6.34 12.57
N ARG A 8 -14.32 -7.61 12.24
CA ARG A 8 -14.66 -8.03 10.88
C ARG A 8 -16.03 -7.51 10.45
N LEU A 9 -17.03 -7.59 11.32
CA LEU A 9 -18.37 -7.05 11.06
C LEU A 9 -18.32 -5.54 10.88
N PHE A 10 -17.59 -4.83 11.73
CA PHE A 10 -17.39 -3.38 11.62
C PHE A 10 -16.82 -2.99 10.25
N PHE A 11 -15.73 -3.62 9.80
CA PHE A 11 -15.15 -3.37 8.49
C PHE A 11 -16.09 -3.78 7.34
N TYR A 12 -16.88 -4.85 7.54
CA TYR A 12 -17.89 -5.26 6.57
C TYR A 12 -18.97 -4.19 6.40
N LEU A 13 -19.44 -3.60 7.48
CA LEU A 13 -20.43 -2.53 7.46
C LEU A 13 -19.91 -1.25 6.79
N LEU A 14 -18.62 -0.95 6.95
CA LEU A 14 -17.96 0.18 6.27
C LEU A 14 -17.66 -0.09 4.77
N SER A 15 -17.64 -1.34 4.36
CA SER A 15 -17.44 -1.76 2.96
C SER A 15 -18.45 -2.82 2.54
N PRO A 16 -19.77 -2.51 2.57
CA PRO A 16 -20.84 -3.52 2.41
C PRO A 16 -20.88 -4.09 1.00
N PHE A 17 -20.47 -3.31 0.01
CA PHE A 17 -20.56 -3.66 -1.40
C PHE A 17 -19.29 -4.35 -1.92
N GLY A 18 -19.40 -5.02 -3.09
CA GLY A 18 -18.24 -5.40 -3.89
C GLY A 18 -17.50 -4.17 -4.44
N LEU A 19 -16.28 -4.35 -4.94
CA LEU A 19 -15.43 -3.23 -5.37
C LEU A 19 -16.12 -2.34 -6.43
N ARG A 20 -16.89 -2.91 -7.37
CA ARG A 20 -17.58 -2.13 -8.42
C ARG A 20 -18.55 -1.12 -7.84
N LEU A 21 -19.51 -1.59 -7.05
CA LEU A 21 -20.51 -0.71 -6.40
C LEU A 21 -19.85 0.19 -5.34
N GLY A 22 -18.86 -0.34 -4.61
CA GLY A 22 -18.05 0.43 -3.67
C GLY A 22 -17.38 1.63 -4.34
N TYR A 23 -16.89 1.50 -5.56
CA TYR A 23 -16.28 2.60 -6.30
C TYR A 23 -17.29 3.66 -6.72
N VAL A 24 -18.51 3.29 -7.08
CA VAL A 24 -19.59 4.26 -7.32
C VAL A 24 -19.87 5.07 -6.05
N PHE A 25 -19.95 4.41 -4.91
CA PHE A 25 -20.09 5.08 -3.62
C PHE A 25 -18.90 6.00 -3.29
N CYS A 26 -17.67 5.55 -3.55
CA CYS A 26 -16.47 6.37 -3.40
C CYS A 26 -16.47 7.61 -4.31
N ASP A 27 -17.02 7.48 -5.51
CA ASP A 27 -17.14 8.61 -6.44
C ASP A 27 -18.11 9.68 -5.91
N LEU A 28 -19.23 9.29 -5.27
CA LEU A 28 -20.12 10.22 -4.57
C LEU A 28 -19.41 10.90 -3.38
N ILE A 29 -18.70 10.15 -2.55
CA ILE A 29 -17.90 10.71 -1.45
C ILE A 29 -16.87 11.70 -2.00
N THR A 30 -16.24 11.39 -3.14
CA THR A 30 -15.28 12.28 -3.79
C THR A 30 -15.91 13.63 -4.16
N LEU A 31 -17.10 13.63 -4.73
CA LEU A 31 -17.82 14.87 -5.07
C LEU A 31 -18.09 15.71 -3.83
N VAL A 32 -18.56 15.10 -2.75
CA VAL A 32 -18.80 15.77 -1.47
C VAL A 32 -17.50 16.32 -0.88
N ALA A 33 -16.41 15.52 -0.86
CA ALA A 33 -15.13 15.96 -0.34
C ALA A 33 -14.56 17.17 -1.09
N LEU A 34 -14.69 17.19 -2.43
CA LEU A 34 -14.28 18.30 -3.28
C LEU A 34 -15.16 19.55 -3.03
N ALA A 35 -16.47 19.38 -2.95
CA ALA A 35 -17.41 20.48 -2.71
C ALA A 35 -17.17 21.15 -1.34
N LEU A 36 -16.93 20.35 -0.30
CA LEU A 36 -16.65 20.84 1.06
C LEU A 36 -15.20 21.29 1.26
N ASN A 37 -14.34 21.16 0.24
CA ASN A 37 -12.91 21.49 0.32
C ASN A 37 -12.25 20.92 1.59
N THR A 38 -12.46 19.64 1.84
CA THR A 38 -11.99 18.93 3.04
C THR A 38 -10.47 19.00 3.19
N GLU A 39 -9.94 18.64 4.36
CA GLU A 39 -8.49 18.70 4.67
C GLU A 39 -7.66 17.88 3.67
N ILE A 40 -8.15 16.70 3.28
CA ILE A 40 -7.46 15.87 2.27
C ILE A 40 -7.37 16.59 0.91
N VAL A 41 -8.40 17.35 0.53
CA VAL A 41 -8.40 18.13 -0.72
C VAL A 41 -7.38 19.27 -0.64
N LYS A 42 -7.34 20.02 0.48
CA LYS A 42 -6.39 21.13 0.70
C LYS A 42 -4.94 20.64 0.65
N ILE A 43 -4.61 19.57 1.38
CA ILE A 43 -3.26 18.99 1.41
C ILE A 43 -2.87 18.48 0.02
N SER A 44 -3.75 17.74 -0.64
CA SER A 44 -3.49 17.22 -1.99
C SER A 44 -3.27 18.35 -3.00
N LYS A 45 -4.01 19.45 -2.91
CA LYS A 45 -3.83 20.63 -3.77
C LYS A 45 -2.46 21.26 -3.58
N ILE A 46 -1.99 21.39 -2.33
CA ILE A 46 -0.65 21.91 -2.02
C ILE A 46 0.41 20.99 -2.64
N ASN A 47 0.32 19.69 -2.42
CA ASN A 47 1.28 18.72 -2.92
C ASN A 47 1.34 18.71 -4.46
N ILE A 48 0.18 18.74 -5.12
CA ILE A 48 0.11 18.80 -6.59
C ILE A 48 0.70 20.11 -7.12
N ASN A 49 0.47 21.23 -6.47
CA ASN A 49 1.07 22.50 -6.86
C ASN A 49 2.60 22.50 -6.73
N ILE A 50 3.15 21.80 -5.77
CA ILE A 50 4.59 21.62 -5.59
C ILE A 50 5.13 20.70 -6.70
N ALA A 51 4.54 19.51 -6.84
CA ALA A 51 5.06 18.48 -7.74
C ALA A 51 4.89 18.82 -9.24
N TYR A 52 3.84 19.59 -9.58
CA TYR A 52 3.47 19.94 -10.95
C TYR A 52 3.40 21.46 -11.16
N SER A 53 4.32 22.20 -10.57
CA SER A 53 4.37 23.68 -10.64
C SER A 53 4.47 24.20 -12.07
N SER A 54 5.12 23.47 -12.98
CA SER A 54 5.27 23.81 -14.40
C SER A 54 4.03 23.54 -15.25
N LYS A 55 3.02 22.82 -14.72
CA LYS A 55 1.78 22.52 -15.46
C LYS A 55 0.74 23.63 -15.27
N ASN A 56 -0.15 23.82 -16.26
CA ASN A 56 -1.23 24.79 -16.17
C ASN A 56 -2.25 24.43 -15.06
N LYS A 57 -3.14 25.37 -14.75
CA LYS A 57 -4.13 25.24 -13.69
C LYS A 57 -5.11 24.10 -13.95
N GLU A 58 -5.58 23.98 -15.18
CA GLU A 58 -6.57 22.98 -15.60
C GLU A 58 -6.03 21.55 -15.40
N TYR A 59 -4.76 21.33 -15.78
CA TYR A 59 -4.09 20.05 -15.55
C TYR A 59 -4.02 19.70 -14.05
N ARG A 60 -3.60 20.67 -13.21
CA ARG A 60 -3.48 20.45 -11.77
C ARG A 60 -4.83 20.20 -11.11
N GLU A 61 -5.89 20.89 -11.53
CA GLU A 61 -7.26 20.65 -11.02
C GLU A 61 -7.81 19.29 -11.45
N SER A 62 -7.57 18.89 -12.69
CA SER A 62 -7.92 17.54 -13.18
C SER A 62 -7.18 16.46 -12.39
N LEU A 63 -5.88 16.66 -12.14
CA LEU A 63 -5.06 15.75 -11.36
C LEU A 63 -5.53 15.67 -9.89
N LEU A 64 -5.92 16.80 -9.28
CA LEU A 64 -6.48 16.85 -7.93
C LEU A 64 -7.74 15.99 -7.82
N LYS A 65 -8.70 16.16 -8.72
CA LYS A 65 -9.94 15.37 -8.74
C LYS A 65 -9.65 13.87 -8.83
N ARG A 66 -8.75 13.48 -9.72
CA ARG A 66 -8.32 12.08 -9.88
C ARG A 66 -7.60 11.55 -8.63
N SER A 67 -6.71 12.33 -8.04
CA SER A 67 -5.97 11.95 -6.84
C SER A 67 -6.92 11.71 -5.65
N ILE A 68 -7.85 12.63 -5.38
CA ILE A 68 -8.84 12.46 -4.30
C ILE A 68 -9.70 11.21 -4.53
N LYS A 69 -10.19 11.02 -5.75
CA LYS A 69 -10.97 9.83 -6.12
C LYS A 69 -10.19 8.54 -5.85
N GLN A 70 -8.93 8.46 -6.26
CA GLN A 70 -8.09 7.27 -6.05
C GLN A 70 -7.76 7.05 -4.56
N SER A 71 -7.54 8.13 -3.80
CA SER A 71 -7.30 8.03 -2.36
C SER A 71 -8.51 7.45 -1.61
N ILE A 72 -9.73 7.95 -1.91
CA ILE A 72 -10.96 7.43 -1.29
C ILE A 72 -11.19 5.96 -1.66
N ARG A 73 -10.98 5.59 -2.92
CA ARG A 73 -11.07 4.20 -3.37
C ARG A 73 -10.03 3.30 -2.68
N SER A 74 -8.82 3.78 -2.46
CA SER A 74 -7.77 3.06 -1.74
C SER A 74 -8.17 2.74 -0.30
N TYR A 75 -8.78 3.69 0.41
CA TYR A 75 -9.34 3.44 1.74
C TYR A 75 -10.44 2.38 1.70
N TYR A 76 -11.37 2.48 0.75
CA TYR A 76 -12.43 1.48 0.60
C TYR A 76 -11.88 0.08 0.31
N GLU A 77 -10.87 -0.04 -0.54
CA GLU A 77 -10.18 -1.31 -0.83
C GLU A 77 -9.54 -1.91 0.41
N THR A 78 -8.91 -1.09 1.25
CA THR A 78 -8.32 -1.56 2.51
C THR A 78 -9.40 -2.10 3.45
N LEU A 79 -10.52 -1.39 3.61
CA LEU A 79 -11.66 -1.85 4.42
C LEU A 79 -12.25 -3.16 3.84
N PHE A 80 -12.40 -3.23 2.53
CA PHE A 80 -12.86 -4.41 1.82
C PHE A 80 -11.90 -5.59 2.04
N CYS A 81 -10.60 -5.40 1.90
CA CYS A 81 -9.58 -6.42 2.12
C CYS A 81 -9.63 -6.96 3.56
N LEU A 82 -9.75 -6.09 4.55
CA LEU A 82 -9.81 -6.47 5.96
C LEU A 82 -11.11 -7.19 6.35
N SER A 83 -12.18 -7.09 5.57
CA SER A 83 -13.49 -7.70 5.88
C SER A 83 -13.78 -9.00 5.12
N ARG A 84 -13.14 -9.21 3.98
CA ARG A 84 -13.49 -10.31 3.06
C ARG A 84 -12.64 -11.57 3.29
N SER A 85 -13.14 -12.68 2.77
CA SER A 85 -12.39 -13.94 2.73
C SER A 85 -11.39 -13.94 1.58
N GLN A 86 -10.31 -14.72 1.73
CA GLN A 86 -9.29 -14.91 0.71
C GLN A 86 -9.88 -15.28 -0.67
N LYS A 87 -10.89 -16.15 -0.68
CA LYS A 87 -11.59 -16.56 -1.92
C LYS A 87 -12.20 -15.37 -2.68
N ILE A 88 -12.75 -14.38 -1.97
CA ILE A 88 -13.32 -13.17 -2.58
C ILE A 88 -12.21 -12.24 -3.06
N LEU A 89 -11.15 -12.07 -2.27
CA LEU A 89 -10.02 -11.21 -2.61
C LEU A 89 -9.29 -11.70 -3.86
N ASN A 90 -9.05 -13.00 -3.97
CA ASN A 90 -8.38 -13.59 -5.14
C ASN A 90 -9.15 -13.36 -6.44
N LYS A 91 -10.48 -13.20 -6.35
CA LYS A 91 -11.32 -12.87 -7.52
C LYS A 91 -11.36 -11.38 -7.84
N SER A 92 -10.78 -10.53 -6.99
CA SER A 92 -10.83 -9.07 -7.12
C SER A 92 -9.70 -8.48 -7.96
N ILE A 93 -8.70 -9.29 -8.33
CA ILE A 93 -7.59 -8.89 -9.18
C ILE A 93 -7.74 -9.58 -10.54
N PHE A 94 -7.80 -8.77 -11.60
CA PHE A 94 -8.16 -9.24 -12.94
C PHE A 94 -6.94 -9.44 -13.85
N LYS A 95 -5.84 -8.71 -13.62
CA LYS A 95 -4.67 -8.75 -14.48
C LYS A 95 -3.40 -8.43 -13.70
N VAL A 96 -2.34 -9.15 -14.00
CA VAL A 96 -0.97 -8.84 -13.56
C VAL A 96 -0.15 -8.56 -14.81
N GLU A 97 0.33 -7.33 -14.94
CA GLU A 97 1.19 -6.92 -16.05
C GLU A 97 2.67 -7.13 -15.69
N ASN A 98 3.51 -7.35 -16.71
CA ASN A 98 4.95 -7.52 -16.55
C ASN A 98 5.36 -8.62 -15.53
N ARG A 99 4.54 -9.67 -15.41
CA ARG A 99 4.79 -10.77 -14.48
C ARG A 99 6.18 -11.40 -14.66
N PHE A 100 6.73 -11.35 -15.85
CA PHE A 100 8.07 -11.87 -16.15
C PHE A 100 9.16 -11.17 -15.33
N LEU A 101 9.04 -9.87 -15.03
CA LEU A 101 10.00 -9.14 -14.18
C LEU A 101 10.08 -9.75 -12.78
N TYR A 102 8.95 -10.28 -12.31
CA TYR A 102 8.87 -10.91 -11.01
C TYR A 102 9.32 -12.39 -11.06
N SER A 103 8.90 -13.15 -12.08
CA SER A 103 9.15 -14.59 -12.17
C SER A 103 10.55 -14.94 -12.68
N GLN A 104 11.18 -14.05 -13.47
CA GLN A 104 12.50 -14.28 -14.07
C GLN A 104 13.65 -13.62 -13.31
N THR A 105 13.35 -12.87 -12.25
CA THR A 105 14.38 -12.25 -11.42
C THR A 105 15.19 -13.32 -10.69
N ASN A 106 16.51 -13.24 -10.78
CA ASN A 106 17.39 -14.11 -10.01
C ASN A 106 17.18 -13.88 -8.50
N ARG A 107 16.97 -14.96 -7.75
CA ARG A 107 16.63 -14.94 -6.34
C ARG A 107 17.71 -15.53 -5.42
N ASP A 108 18.91 -15.74 -5.91
CA ASP A 108 20.02 -16.26 -5.10
C ASP A 108 20.21 -15.44 -3.81
N PHE A 109 19.85 -14.15 -3.86
CA PHE A 109 19.95 -13.22 -2.74
C PHE A 109 18.57 -12.77 -2.20
N GLY A 110 17.49 -13.49 -2.53
CA GLY A 110 16.12 -13.07 -2.25
C GLY A 110 15.61 -12.00 -3.21
N LEU A 111 14.47 -11.39 -2.89
CA LEU A 111 13.81 -10.38 -3.73
C LEU A 111 13.21 -9.26 -2.88
N ILE A 112 13.48 -8.00 -3.20
CA ILE A 112 12.87 -6.83 -2.57
C ILE A 112 11.73 -6.34 -3.45
N LEU A 113 10.50 -6.40 -2.93
CA LEU A 113 9.28 -5.92 -3.56
C LEU A 113 8.95 -4.53 -3.00
N LEU A 114 9.18 -3.51 -3.81
CA LEU A 114 8.98 -2.11 -3.43
C LEU A 114 7.65 -1.60 -3.97
N SER A 115 6.85 -1.00 -3.11
CA SER A 115 5.61 -0.32 -3.49
C SER A 115 5.51 1.06 -2.87
N ALA A 116 4.47 1.79 -3.25
CA ALA A 116 4.02 3.02 -2.62
C ALA A 116 2.53 2.88 -2.23
N HIS A 117 2.04 3.76 -1.35
CA HIS A 117 0.62 3.79 -0.96
C HIS A 117 -0.26 4.47 -2.04
N ASN A 118 -0.02 4.14 -3.31
CA ASN A 118 -0.83 4.64 -4.42
C ASN A 118 -2.25 4.03 -4.46
N ARG A 119 -2.39 2.82 -3.91
CA ARG A 119 -3.65 2.08 -3.68
C ARG A 119 -3.51 1.21 -2.44
N SER A 120 -4.48 0.33 -2.17
CA SER A 120 -4.44 -0.55 -1.00
C SER A 120 -3.23 -1.49 -1.01
N VAL A 121 -2.27 -1.25 -0.12
CA VAL A 121 -1.13 -2.15 0.09
C VAL A 121 -1.57 -3.52 0.64
N ASP A 122 -2.72 -3.59 1.33
CA ASP A 122 -3.28 -4.85 1.82
C ASP A 122 -3.76 -5.73 0.66
N LEU A 123 -4.36 -5.12 -0.38
CA LEU A 123 -4.77 -5.84 -1.59
C LEU A 123 -3.55 -6.31 -2.40
N LEU A 124 -2.50 -5.49 -2.48
CA LEU A 124 -1.25 -5.87 -3.12
C LEU A 124 -0.58 -7.03 -2.37
N LEU A 125 -0.42 -6.92 -1.06
CA LEU A 125 0.17 -7.99 -0.23
C LEU A 125 -0.62 -9.30 -0.37
N ASN A 126 -1.96 -9.20 -0.36
CA ASN A 126 -2.81 -10.37 -0.60
C ASN A 126 -2.53 -11.05 -1.94
N GLN A 127 -2.33 -10.28 -3.01
CA GLN A 127 -1.99 -10.83 -4.33
C GLN A 127 -0.61 -11.49 -4.34
N LEU A 128 0.40 -10.85 -3.73
CA LEU A 128 1.76 -11.39 -3.68
C LEU A 128 1.80 -12.75 -2.98
N THR A 129 1.10 -12.88 -1.84
CA THR A 129 1.05 -14.11 -1.06
C THR A 129 0.30 -15.27 -1.74
N THR A 130 -0.39 -15.03 -2.85
CA THR A 130 -0.91 -16.11 -3.71
C THR A 130 0.18 -16.76 -4.57
N GLN A 131 1.35 -16.15 -4.66
CA GLN A 131 2.45 -16.61 -5.51
C GLN A 131 3.58 -17.23 -4.68
N GLU A 132 3.86 -16.69 -3.50
CA GLU A 132 4.95 -17.13 -2.63
C GLU A 132 4.81 -16.58 -1.21
N ASP A 133 5.63 -17.08 -0.31
CA ASP A 133 5.76 -16.54 1.04
C ASP A 133 6.48 -15.19 0.99
N VAL A 134 5.88 -14.19 1.61
CA VAL A 134 6.39 -12.83 1.65
C VAL A 134 6.56 -12.36 3.08
N THR A 135 7.74 -11.86 3.43
CA THR A 135 7.97 -11.17 4.70
C THR A 135 7.76 -9.67 4.51
N ALA A 136 6.87 -9.07 5.31
CA ALA A 136 6.56 -7.65 5.23
C ALA A 136 6.65 -6.96 6.58
N ILE A 137 6.90 -5.65 6.57
CA ILE A 137 6.84 -4.82 7.77
C ILE A 137 5.72 -3.79 7.67
N PHE A 138 5.17 -3.41 8.81
CA PHE A 138 4.13 -2.39 8.90
C PHE A 138 4.31 -1.50 10.12
N LYS A 139 3.86 -0.25 10.00
CA LYS A 139 3.84 0.67 11.14
C LYS A 139 2.73 0.25 12.10
N PRO A 140 3.01 0.03 13.40
CA PRO A 140 2.00 -0.41 14.34
C PRO A 140 0.90 0.64 14.53
N ILE A 141 -0.34 0.17 14.63
CA ILE A 141 -1.51 1.00 14.86
C ILE A 141 -1.66 1.23 16.36
N LYS A 142 -1.89 2.48 16.79
CA LYS A 142 -2.00 2.84 18.21
C LYS A 142 -3.09 2.06 18.97
N ILE A 143 -4.19 1.72 18.30
CA ILE A 143 -5.28 0.94 18.91
C ILE A 143 -4.91 -0.53 18.85
N LYS A 144 -4.56 -1.11 20.02
CA LYS A 144 -4.07 -2.49 20.14
C LYS A 144 -4.98 -3.53 19.48
N ALA A 145 -6.29 -3.44 19.67
CA ALA A 145 -7.25 -4.36 19.07
C ALA A 145 -7.26 -4.30 17.53
N LEU A 146 -7.14 -3.09 16.98
CA LEU A 146 -7.08 -2.88 15.54
C LEU A 146 -5.74 -3.35 14.98
N ASN A 147 -4.63 -3.07 15.67
CA ASN A 147 -3.30 -3.53 15.29
C ASN A 147 -3.27 -5.06 15.18
N GLU A 148 -3.77 -5.75 16.19
CA GLU A 148 -3.83 -7.21 16.22
C GLU A 148 -4.75 -7.78 15.13
N TYR A 149 -5.88 -7.13 14.87
CA TYR A 149 -6.81 -7.52 13.81
C TYR A 149 -6.14 -7.42 12.43
N VAL A 150 -5.52 -6.29 12.12
CA VAL A 150 -4.83 -6.05 10.84
C VAL A 150 -3.67 -7.03 10.67
N ARG A 151 -2.83 -7.21 11.70
CA ARG A 151 -1.73 -8.17 11.70
C ARG A 151 -2.21 -9.57 11.36
N LYS A 152 -3.25 -10.07 12.06
CA LYS A 152 -3.84 -11.39 11.81
C LYS A 152 -4.41 -11.55 10.41
N ASN A 153 -5.02 -10.50 9.85
CA ASN A 153 -5.54 -10.57 8.48
C ASN A 153 -4.43 -10.67 7.46
N ARG A 154 -3.34 -9.91 7.62
CA ARG A 154 -2.16 -9.99 6.74
C ARG A 154 -1.49 -11.36 6.82
N GLN A 155 -1.35 -11.93 8.02
CA GLN A 155 -0.79 -13.27 8.22
C GLN A 155 -1.64 -14.39 7.60
N LYS A 156 -2.97 -14.23 7.56
CA LYS A 156 -3.86 -15.23 6.93
C LYS A 156 -3.65 -15.39 5.43
N SER A 157 -3.13 -14.38 4.77
CA SER A 157 -2.83 -14.45 3.35
C SER A 157 -1.56 -15.26 3.03
N GLY A 158 -0.82 -15.72 4.06
CA GLY A 158 0.44 -16.44 3.90
C GLY A 158 1.69 -15.58 4.14
N SER A 159 1.53 -14.27 4.43
CA SER A 159 2.68 -13.41 4.73
C SER A 159 3.14 -13.50 6.18
N SER A 160 4.45 -13.41 6.40
CA SER A 160 5.06 -13.12 7.69
C SER A 160 5.09 -11.61 7.90
N VAL A 161 4.38 -11.09 8.91
CA VAL A 161 4.24 -9.63 9.10
C VAL A 161 4.80 -9.20 10.43
N PHE A 162 5.72 -8.25 10.40
CA PHE A 162 6.41 -7.70 11.57
C PHE A 162 6.18 -6.20 11.71
N GLU A 163 6.29 -5.67 12.91
CA GLU A 163 6.27 -4.23 13.12
C GLU A 163 7.56 -3.58 12.65
N THR A 164 7.48 -2.32 12.21
CA THR A 164 8.65 -1.53 11.81
C THR A 164 9.48 -1.15 13.03
N ASN A 165 10.33 -2.06 13.48
CA ASN A 165 11.29 -1.93 14.55
C ASN A 165 12.54 -2.75 14.24
N PHE A 166 13.51 -2.80 15.15
CA PHE A 166 14.77 -3.54 14.96
C PHE A 166 14.53 -5.03 14.63
N THR A 167 13.59 -5.69 15.34
CA THR A 167 13.24 -7.08 15.09
C THR A 167 12.66 -7.29 13.69
N GLY A 168 11.73 -6.44 13.27
CA GLY A 168 11.15 -6.51 11.91
C GLY A 168 12.20 -6.32 10.82
N VAL A 169 13.13 -5.38 11.00
CA VAL A 169 14.22 -5.18 10.04
C VAL A 169 15.15 -6.41 10.00
N LYS A 170 15.46 -7.02 11.16
CA LYS A 170 16.26 -8.26 11.22
C LYS A 170 15.55 -9.41 10.47
N GLU A 171 14.24 -9.53 10.59
CA GLU A 171 13.46 -10.56 9.88
C GLU A 171 13.49 -10.35 8.36
N LEU A 172 13.46 -9.10 7.85
CA LEU A 172 13.64 -8.82 6.43
C LEU A 172 15.01 -9.32 5.93
N PHE A 173 16.09 -9.03 6.67
CA PHE A 173 17.42 -9.52 6.32
C PHE A 173 17.49 -11.06 6.34
N SER A 174 16.87 -11.68 7.32
CA SER A 174 16.86 -13.14 7.45
C SER A 174 16.09 -13.79 6.29
N ALA A 175 14.96 -13.23 5.91
CA ALA A 175 14.16 -13.69 4.77
C ALA A 175 14.96 -13.59 3.45
N LEU A 176 15.61 -12.44 3.19
CA LEU A 176 16.44 -12.27 2.00
C LEU A 176 17.61 -13.26 1.95
N LYS A 177 18.26 -13.53 3.08
CA LYS A 177 19.35 -14.53 3.16
C LYS A 177 18.87 -15.96 2.87
N ARG A 178 17.59 -16.27 3.09
CA ARG A 178 16.98 -17.55 2.72
C ARG A 178 16.51 -17.60 1.26
N GLY A 179 16.73 -16.54 0.47
CA GLY A 179 16.25 -16.46 -0.91
C GLY A 179 14.76 -16.08 -1.03
N GLU A 180 14.12 -15.64 0.06
CA GLU A 180 12.70 -15.31 0.11
C GLU A 180 12.42 -13.87 -0.36
N ALA A 181 11.14 -13.57 -0.63
CA ALA A 181 10.70 -12.24 -0.96
C ALA A 181 10.39 -11.40 0.29
N VAL A 182 10.77 -10.12 0.25
CA VAL A 182 10.33 -9.13 1.24
C VAL A 182 9.55 -8.02 0.57
N ALA A 183 8.50 -7.51 1.21
CA ALA A 183 7.65 -6.47 0.65
C ALA A 183 7.52 -5.27 1.60
N MET A 184 7.59 -4.07 1.04
CA MET A 184 7.34 -2.83 1.79
C MET A 184 6.88 -1.68 0.90
N ALA A 185 6.08 -0.79 1.47
CA ALA A 185 5.77 0.52 0.91
C ALA A 185 6.69 1.56 1.57
N ALA A 186 7.55 2.20 0.79
CA ALA A 186 8.67 3.01 1.29
C ALA A 186 8.47 4.52 1.14
N ASP A 187 7.24 4.96 0.90
CA ASP A 187 6.87 6.36 0.64
C ASP A 187 6.42 7.14 1.89
N GLN A 188 6.42 6.51 3.07
CA GLN A 188 6.11 7.20 4.32
C GLN A 188 7.38 7.71 5.02
N VAL A 189 7.20 8.82 5.75
CA VAL A 189 8.29 9.39 6.57
C VAL A 189 8.70 8.39 7.66
N PRO A 190 9.98 7.99 7.72
CA PRO A 190 10.47 7.05 8.72
C PRO A 190 10.56 7.70 10.10
N ALA A 191 10.79 6.88 11.12
CA ALA A 191 11.07 7.36 12.46
C ALA A 191 12.38 8.19 12.47
N LYS A 192 12.54 9.06 13.47
CA LYS A 192 13.76 9.86 13.65
C LYS A 192 15.01 8.96 13.67
N ASN A 193 16.05 9.37 12.99
CA ASN A 193 17.31 8.64 12.80
C ASN A 193 17.23 7.35 11.94
N MET A 194 16.10 7.11 11.25
CA MET A 194 15.92 5.96 10.37
C MET A 194 15.80 6.35 8.88
N GLY A 195 16.28 7.51 8.51
CA GLY A 195 16.20 8.03 7.15
C GLY A 195 17.28 9.04 6.82
N VAL A 196 17.22 9.53 5.61
CA VAL A 196 18.11 10.55 5.06
C VAL A 196 17.28 11.65 4.41
N TYR A 197 17.88 12.82 4.21
CA TYR A 197 17.26 13.92 3.46
C TYR A 197 17.66 13.83 2.01
N GLU A 198 16.66 13.65 1.13
CA GLU A 198 16.84 13.56 -0.32
C GLU A 198 15.95 14.57 -1.05
N ASN A 199 16.34 14.93 -2.27
CA ASN A 199 15.57 15.83 -3.09
C ASN A 199 14.37 15.09 -3.72
N PHE A 200 13.17 15.65 -3.53
CA PHE A 200 11.95 15.13 -4.12
C PHE A 200 11.08 16.31 -4.60
N PHE A 201 10.83 16.41 -5.90
CA PHE A 201 10.15 17.54 -6.52
C PHE A 201 10.72 18.90 -6.11
N GLY A 202 12.04 19.05 -6.10
CA GLY A 202 12.74 20.29 -5.76
C GLY A 202 12.73 20.67 -4.27
N ARG A 203 12.32 19.76 -3.39
CA ARG A 203 12.32 19.96 -1.94
C ARG A 203 13.08 18.84 -1.24
N LYS A 204 13.79 19.19 -0.16
CA LYS A 204 14.40 18.19 0.72
C LYS A 204 13.33 17.53 1.55
N VAL A 205 13.19 16.20 1.43
CA VAL A 205 12.28 15.38 2.21
C VAL A 205 13.04 14.32 2.99
N TYR A 206 12.56 14.02 4.20
CA TYR A 206 13.12 12.95 5.00
C TYR A 206 12.52 11.62 4.56
N THR A 207 13.34 10.74 3.98
CA THR A 207 12.91 9.46 3.40
C THR A 207 13.68 8.29 4.00
N THR A 208 13.10 7.08 3.90
CA THR A 208 13.74 5.88 4.44
C THR A 208 14.98 5.47 3.63
N ASN A 209 16.02 5.05 4.32
CA ASN A 209 17.21 4.42 3.73
C ASN A 209 17.17 2.88 3.82
N LEU A 210 16.06 2.30 4.26
CA LEU A 210 15.98 0.86 4.51
C LEU A 210 16.15 0.03 3.23
N ILE A 211 15.49 0.43 2.12
CA ILE A 211 15.60 -0.28 0.83
C ILE A 211 17.05 -0.28 0.30
N PRO A 212 17.72 0.88 0.16
CA PRO A 212 19.13 0.90 -0.23
C PRO A 212 20.04 0.06 0.70
N SER A 213 19.75 0.09 2.00
CA SER A 213 20.53 -0.68 3.00
C SER A 213 20.32 -2.18 2.85
N LEU A 214 19.09 -2.64 2.61
CA LEU A 214 18.79 -4.04 2.34
C LEU A 214 19.53 -4.50 1.06
N HIS A 215 19.35 -3.78 -0.04
CA HIS A 215 19.99 -4.10 -1.32
C HIS A 215 21.53 -4.11 -1.19
N SER A 216 22.11 -3.08 -0.60
CA SER A 216 23.58 -2.97 -0.45
C SER A 216 24.18 -4.16 0.30
N LYS A 217 23.51 -4.61 1.38
CA LYS A 217 24.00 -5.69 2.24
C LYS A 217 23.68 -7.10 1.73
N THR A 218 22.58 -7.28 1.00
CA THR A 218 22.15 -8.61 0.55
C THR A 218 22.38 -8.85 -0.94
N LYS A 219 22.52 -7.77 -1.73
CA LYS A 219 22.52 -7.79 -3.20
C LYS A 219 21.20 -8.25 -3.82
N ALA A 220 20.15 -8.39 -3.02
CA ALA A 220 18.82 -8.75 -3.49
C ALA A 220 18.31 -7.73 -4.53
N PRO A 221 17.82 -8.16 -5.68
CA PRO A 221 17.25 -7.28 -6.69
C PRO A 221 15.99 -6.59 -6.16
N ILE A 222 15.66 -5.43 -6.76
CA ILE A 222 14.48 -4.64 -6.39
C ILE A 222 13.51 -4.63 -7.56
N VAL A 223 12.27 -5.06 -7.31
CA VAL A 223 11.16 -4.97 -8.26
C VAL A 223 10.11 -4.01 -7.71
N SER A 224 9.80 -2.96 -8.48
CA SER A 224 8.75 -2.00 -8.10
C SER A 224 7.38 -2.49 -8.54
N LEU A 225 6.40 -2.35 -7.65
CA LEU A 225 5.03 -2.81 -7.84
C LEU A 225 4.05 -1.65 -7.68
N ALA A 226 3.03 -1.60 -8.51
CA ALA A 226 1.94 -0.63 -8.41
C ALA A 226 0.59 -1.28 -8.69
N ILE A 227 -0.45 -0.81 -8.01
CA ILE A 227 -1.84 -1.19 -8.33
C ILE A 227 -2.46 -0.07 -9.16
N HIS A 228 -3.09 -0.45 -10.25
CA HIS A 228 -3.94 0.43 -11.04
C HIS A 228 -5.38 -0.08 -11.00
N SER A 229 -6.36 0.81 -10.96
CA SER A 229 -7.72 0.45 -11.35
C SER A 229 -7.90 0.96 -12.76
N ASP A 230 -8.01 0.07 -13.72
CA ASP A 230 -8.59 0.46 -14.98
C ASP A 230 -10.00 0.98 -14.71
N SER A 231 -10.37 2.03 -15.44
CA SER A 231 -11.74 2.51 -15.39
C SER A 231 -12.63 1.30 -15.68
N LEU A 232 -13.44 0.88 -14.70
CA LEU A 232 -14.44 -0.18 -14.87
C LEU A 232 -15.58 0.24 -15.82
N THR A 233 -15.28 1.19 -16.69
CA THR A 233 -16.09 1.68 -17.78
C THR A 233 -15.40 1.31 -19.10
N LYS A 234 -15.39 0.05 -19.40
CA LYS A 234 -15.46 -0.52 -20.75
C LYS A 234 -16.34 -1.74 -20.70
#